data_9f99d773730a8bac992a4c7503ef6d05
#
_entry.id   9f99d773730a8bac992a4c7503ef6d05
#
_cell.length_a   1.000
_cell.length_b   1.000
_cell.length_c   1.000
_cell.angle_alpha   90.00
_cell.angle_beta   90.00
_cell.angle_gamma   90.00
#
_symmetry.space_group_name_H-M   'P 1'
#
loop_
_entity.id
_entity.type
_entity.pdbx_description
1 polymer ?
#
loop_
_entity_poly.entity_id
_entity_poly.type
_entity_poly.pdbx_seq_one_letter_code
_entity_poly.pdbx_strand_id
1 'polypeptide(L)'
;MPDGVADVGMKNILTFEEIWEIVRAGVSIGITHVRITGGEPLVRKGCVDLIRGIRAIPGVETITMTTNGVLLRTYAASLKEAGLDGLNVSLDTLDFEEFAALAGRQNLKEVLDGIQAAKEIGLPVK
;
A
#
# COMPACT_ATOMS: atom_id res chain seq x y z
N MET A 1 9.13 10.43 -14.35
CA MET A 1 8.08 10.18 -13.36
C MET A 1 6.97 11.19 -13.55
N PRO A 2 5.80 10.74 -13.89
CA PRO A 2 4.73 11.69 -14.17
C PRO A 2 4.19 12.32 -12.90
N ASP A 3 4.02 13.59 -12.96
CA ASP A 3 2.99 14.31 -12.24
C ASP A 3 2.93 14.17 -10.74
N GLY A 4 4.06 14.24 -10.10
CA GLY A 4 4.08 14.32 -8.66
C GLY A 4 3.77 13.03 -7.93
N VAL A 5 4.00 11.90 -8.56
CA VAL A 5 3.90 10.59 -7.90
C VAL A 5 5.29 10.13 -7.50
N ALA A 6 5.45 9.79 -6.25
CA ALA A 6 6.69 9.19 -5.75
C ALA A 6 6.43 7.75 -5.34
N ASP A 7 7.23 6.83 -5.85
CA ASP A 7 7.19 5.44 -5.43
C ASP A 7 8.17 5.24 -4.28
N VAL A 8 7.68 4.62 -3.21
CA VAL A 8 8.50 4.32 -2.04
C VAL A 8 8.71 2.81 -2.00
N GLY A 9 9.95 2.39 -2.18
CA GLY A 9 10.29 0.98 -2.15
C GLY A 9 10.36 0.44 -0.74
N MET A 10 9.64 -0.63 -0.47
CA MET A 10 9.56 -1.21 0.86
C MET A 10 10.53 -2.34 1.11
N LYS A 11 11.11 -2.89 0.05
CA LYS A 11 12.05 -4.00 0.21
C LYS A 11 13.47 -3.55 0.53
N ASN A 12 13.72 -2.26 0.44
CA ASN A 12 15.01 -1.71 0.78
C ASN A 12 15.08 -1.47 2.28
N ILE A 13 16.30 -1.23 2.75
CA ILE A 13 16.57 -1.07 4.17
C ILE A 13 16.41 0.35 4.65
N LEU A 14 15.68 1.18 3.92
CA LEU A 14 15.41 2.54 4.38
C LEU A 14 14.61 2.51 5.68
N THR A 15 15.00 3.35 6.61
CA THR A 15 14.22 3.52 7.82
C THR A 15 12.98 4.35 7.51
N PHE A 16 11.99 4.30 8.40
CA PHE A 16 10.81 5.11 8.22
C PHE A 16 11.14 6.60 8.23
N GLU A 17 12.09 7.01 9.07
CA GLU A 17 12.56 8.38 9.14
C GLU A 17 13.15 8.83 7.81
N GLU A 18 13.94 7.97 7.18
CA GLU A 18 14.50 8.26 5.86
C GLU A 18 13.40 8.38 4.80
N ILE A 19 12.41 7.51 4.86
CA ILE A 19 11.29 7.57 3.94
C ILE A 19 10.52 8.88 4.12
N TRP A 20 10.25 9.26 5.36
CA TRP A 20 9.54 10.51 5.63
C TRP A 20 10.32 11.73 5.15
N GLU A 21 11.66 11.71 5.29
CA GLU A 21 12.50 12.78 4.76
C GLU A 21 12.41 12.87 3.24
N ILE A 22 12.43 11.73 2.56
CA ILE A 22 12.28 11.70 1.11
C ILE A 22 10.93 12.27 0.70
N VAL A 23 9.88 11.92 1.42
CA VAL A 23 8.53 12.43 1.12
C VAL A 23 8.48 13.94 1.35
N ARG A 24 9.05 14.45 2.44
CA ARG A 24 9.10 15.89 2.69
C ARG A 24 9.84 16.62 1.59
N ALA A 25 10.96 16.08 1.15
CA ALA A 25 11.71 16.67 0.05
C ALA A 25 10.88 16.69 -1.23
N GLY A 26 10.16 15.60 -1.51
CA GLY A 26 9.28 15.53 -2.66
C GLY A 26 8.17 16.57 -2.61
N VAL A 27 7.56 16.73 -1.45
CA VAL A 27 6.50 17.72 -1.26
C VAL A 27 7.03 19.13 -1.53
N SER A 28 8.27 19.42 -1.12
CA SER A 28 8.85 20.74 -1.33
C SER A 28 9.01 21.09 -2.80
N ILE A 29 8.99 20.12 -3.69
CA ILE A 29 9.08 20.35 -5.13
C ILE A 29 7.77 20.04 -5.87
N GLY A 30 6.68 19.89 -5.13
CA GLY A 30 5.34 19.78 -5.73
C GLY A 30 4.74 18.39 -5.80
N ILE A 31 5.40 17.39 -5.23
CA ILE A 31 4.83 16.03 -5.18
C ILE A 31 3.73 16.00 -4.13
N THR A 32 2.55 15.50 -4.51
CA THR A 32 1.38 15.44 -3.61
C THR A 32 0.85 14.02 -3.45
N HIS A 33 1.28 13.09 -4.29
CA HIS A 33 0.82 11.70 -4.27
C HIS A 33 1.99 10.78 -3.92
N VAL A 34 1.78 9.96 -2.92
CA VAL A 34 2.77 8.96 -2.50
C VAL A 34 2.19 7.57 -2.74
N ARG A 35 2.96 6.73 -3.42
CA ARG A 35 2.59 5.35 -3.64
C ARG A 35 3.58 4.44 -2.92
N ILE A 36 3.07 3.53 -2.12
CA ILE A 36 3.90 2.56 -1.41
C ILE A 36 3.91 1.28 -2.20
N THR A 37 5.08 0.89 -2.65
CA THR A 37 5.29 -0.31 -3.47
C THR A 37 6.49 -1.09 -2.94
N GLY A 38 6.94 -2.05 -3.70
CA GLY A 38 8.08 -2.88 -3.33
C GLY A 38 7.63 -4.31 -3.24
N GLY A 39 8.33 -5.21 -2.57
CA GLY A 39 7.90 -6.59 -2.41
C GLY A 39 6.46 -6.65 -1.92
N GLU A 40 6.25 -6.99 -0.68
CA GLU A 40 4.90 -6.89 -0.10
C GLU A 40 4.96 -5.91 1.08
N PRO A 41 4.42 -4.70 0.93
CA PRO A 41 4.54 -3.69 1.98
C PRO A 41 3.98 -4.11 3.33
N LEU A 42 2.90 -4.90 3.33
CA LEU A 42 2.23 -5.28 4.57
C LEU A 42 3.02 -6.26 5.42
N VAL A 43 4.05 -6.93 4.86
CA VAL A 43 4.92 -7.77 5.67
C VAL A 43 5.92 -6.97 6.49
N ARG A 44 6.14 -5.70 6.13
CA ARG A 44 7.06 -4.89 6.90
C ARG A 44 6.42 -4.43 8.19
N LYS A 45 7.07 -4.77 9.30
CA LYS A 45 6.58 -4.39 10.62
C LYS A 45 6.44 -2.87 10.71
N GLY A 46 5.29 -2.42 11.19
CA GLY A 46 5.06 -0.99 11.35
C GLY A 46 4.60 -0.28 10.09
N CYS A 47 4.24 -1.00 9.03
CA CYS A 47 3.78 -0.37 7.79
C CYS A 47 2.65 0.62 8.02
N VAL A 48 1.71 0.29 8.92
CA VAL A 48 0.61 1.20 9.25
C VAL A 48 1.14 2.50 9.87
N ASP A 49 2.13 2.40 10.73
CA ASP A 49 2.76 3.58 11.33
C ASP A 49 3.48 4.42 10.30
N LEU A 50 4.10 3.77 9.31
CA LEU A 50 4.72 4.48 8.21
C LEU A 50 3.70 5.35 7.48
N ILE A 51 2.54 4.79 7.16
CA ILE A 51 1.48 5.51 6.47
C ILE A 51 0.97 6.66 7.33
N ARG A 52 0.80 6.42 8.62
CA ARG A 52 0.35 7.46 9.55
C ARG A 52 1.32 8.63 9.56
N GLY A 53 2.62 8.34 9.56
CA GLY A 53 3.65 9.37 9.49
C GLY A 53 3.64 10.14 8.19
N ILE A 54 3.43 9.46 7.07
CA ILE A 54 3.33 10.12 5.77
C ILE A 54 2.10 11.04 5.73
N ARG A 55 0.98 10.57 6.25
CA ARG A 55 -0.25 11.37 6.27
C ARG A 55 -0.07 12.65 7.09
N ALA A 56 0.77 12.61 8.10
CA ALA A 56 1.03 13.78 8.95
C ALA A 56 1.89 14.84 8.25
N ILE A 57 2.52 14.52 7.12
CA ILE A 57 3.36 15.48 6.40
C ILE A 57 2.47 16.47 5.65
N PRO A 58 2.60 17.78 5.92
CA PRO A 58 1.82 18.78 5.18
C PRO A 58 2.14 18.73 3.70
N GLY A 59 1.13 18.82 2.86
CA GLY A 59 1.27 18.78 1.41
C GLY A 59 1.05 17.42 0.78
N VAL A 60 1.03 16.36 1.55
CA VAL A 60 0.67 15.04 1.04
C VAL A 60 -0.85 14.99 0.93
N GLU A 61 -1.34 14.82 -0.30
CA GLU A 61 -2.78 14.78 -0.57
C GLU A 61 -3.32 13.38 -0.68
N THR A 62 -2.55 12.49 -1.33
CA THR A 62 -3.02 11.15 -1.61
C THR A 62 -1.93 10.12 -1.29
N ILE A 63 -2.32 9.06 -0.60
CA ILE A 63 -1.44 7.93 -0.30
C ILE A 63 -2.13 6.67 -0.81
N THR A 64 -1.44 5.93 -1.67
CA THR A 64 -1.92 4.66 -2.17
C THR A 64 -0.89 3.57 -1.91
N MET A 65 -1.31 2.33 -1.99
CA MET A 65 -0.43 1.19 -1.75
C MET A 65 -0.74 0.10 -2.77
N THR A 66 0.29 -0.56 -3.24
CA THR A 66 0.16 -1.77 -4.05
C THR A 66 0.48 -2.96 -3.16
N THR A 67 -0.43 -3.90 -3.07
CA THR A 67 -0.28 -5.09 -2.23
C THR A 67 -0.75 -6.33 -2.98
N ASN A 68 -0.21 -7.49 -2.60
CA ASN A 68 -0.72 -8.75 -3.14
C ASN A 68 -2.06 -9.15 -2.52
N GLY A 69 -2.49 -8.46 -1.49
CA GLY A 69 -3.80 -8.66 -0.88
C GLY A 69 -3.89 -9.77 0.15
N VAL A 70 -2.85 -10.57 0.34
CA VAL A 70 -2.92 -11.71 1.27
C VAL A 70 -3.13 -11.27 2.70
N LEU A 71 -2.48 -10.21 3.13
CA LEU A 71 -2.61 -9.68 4.49
C LEU A 71 -3.64 -8.57 4.62
N LEU A 72 -4.30 -8.22 3.53
CA LEU A 72 -5.17 -7.05 3.48
C LEU A 72 -6.32 -7.12 4.49
N ARG A 73 -6.93 -8.28 4.63
CA ARG A 73 -8.04 -8.44 5.59
C ARG A 73 -7.64 -8.03 7.00
N THR A 74 -6.43 -8.42 7.40
CA THR A 74 -5.91 -8.11 8.74
C THR A 74 -5.70 -6.61 8.92
N TYR A 75 -5.24 -5.93 7.87
CA TYR A 75 -4.77 -4.55 8.01
C TYR A 75 -5.72 -3.49 7.44
N ALA A 76 -6.77 -3.89 6.73
CA ALA A 76 -7.61 -2.93 6.01
C ALA A 76 -8.13 -1.79 6.90
N ALA A 77 -8.69 -2.11 8.05
CA ALA A 77 -9.22 -1.09 8.95
C ALA A 77 -8.12 -0.16 9.47
N SER A 78 -6.98 -0.72 9.84
CA SER A 78 -5.84 0.07 10.34
C SER A 78 -5.27 0.96 9.25
N LEU A 79 -5.20 0.47 8.01
CA LEU A 79 -4.71 1.26 6.88
C LEU A 79 -5.60 2.46 6.63
N LYS A 80 -6.90 2.26 6.64
CA LYS A 80 -7.84 3.36 6.44
C LYS A 80 -7.74 4.38 7.57
N GLU A 81 -7.68 3.92 8.80
CA GLU A 81 -7.53 4.80 9.95
C GLU A 81 -6.24 5.60 9.88
N ALA A 82 -5.16 4.98 9.41
CA ALA A 82 -3.87 5.66 9.29
C ALA A 82 -3.86 6.73 8.20
N GLY A 83 -4.83 6.71 7.30
CA GLY A 83 -4.95 7.73 6.27
C GLY A 83 -4.66 7.25 4.85
N LEU A 84 -4.65 5.96 4.61
CA LEU A 84 -4.49 5.43 3.25
C LEU A 84 -5.73 5.77 2.43
N ASP A 85 -5.51 6.26 1.22
CA ASP A 85 -6.60 6.72 0.35
C ASP A 85 -7.06 5.66 -0.63
N GLY A 86 -6.23 4.70 -0.96
CA GLY A 86 -6.61 3.67 -1.91
C GLY A 86 -5.61 2.54 -2.00
N LEU A 87 -6.04 1.45 -2.59
CA LEU A 87 -5.26 0.24 -2.76
C LEU A 87 -5.30 -0.22 -4.21
N ASN A 88 -4.15 -0.72 -4.67
CA ASN A 88 -4.09 -1.54 -5.87
C ASN A 88 -3.75 -2.94 -5.42
N VAL A 89 -4.62 -3.89 -5.70
CA VAL A 89 -4.32 -5.28 -5.40
C VAL A 89 -3.70 -5.89 -6.66
N SER A 90 -2.45 -6.28 -6.53
CA SER A 90 -1.71 -6.84 -7.65
C SER A 90 -1.95 -8.35 -7.70
N LEU A 91 -2.83 -8.74 -8.59
CA LEU A 91 -2.89 -10.12 -9.04
C LEU A 91 -2.00 -10.12 -10.27
N ASP A 92 -0.77 -10.58 -10.12
CA ASP A 92 0.24 -10.49 -11.17
C ASP A 92 -0.18 -11.12 -12.49
N THR A 93 -1.23 -11.86 -12.45
CA THR A 93 -1.78 -12.45 -13.63
C THR A 93 -3.28 -12.52 -13.48
N LEU A 94 -3.97 -12.33 -14.58
CA LEU A 94 -5.40 -12.64 -14.64
C LEU A 94 -5.63 -14.13 -14.79
N ASP A 95 -4.54 -14.88 -14.81
CA ASP A 95 -4.58 -16.34 -14.87
C ASP A 95 -4.74 -16.89 -13.45
N PHE A 96 -5.96 -17.14 -13.07
CA PHE A 96 -6.27 -17.65 -11.75
C PHE A 96 -5.71 -19.05 -11.52
N GLU A 97 -5.52 -19.83 -12.58
CA GLU A 97 -4.92 -21.15 -12.45
C GLU A 97 -3.47 -21.04 -12.02
N GLU A 98 -2.73 -20.16 -12.67
CA GLU A 98 -1.33 -19.93 -12.30
C GLU A 98 -1.22 -19.36 -10.90
N PHE A 99 -2.06 -18.38 -10.57
CA PHE A 99 -2.06 -17.81 -9.23
C PHE A 99 -2.36 -18.87 -8.17
N ALA A 100 -3.36 -19.71 -8.41
CA ALA A 100 -3.74 -20.75 -7.48
C ALA A 100 -2.63 -21.80 -7.33
N ALA A 101 -1.92 -22.12 -8.41
CA ALA A 101 -0.82 -23.08 -8.37
C ALA A 101 0.37 -22.56 -7.56
N LEU A 102 0.66 -21.26 -7.70
CA LEU A 102 1.81 -20.65 -7.02
C LEU A 102 1.50 -20.26 -5.59
N ALA A 103 0.33 -19.73 -5.34
CA ALA A 103 -0.05 -19.18 -4.05
C ALA A 103 -0.93 -20.10 -3.22
N GLY A 104 -1.55 -21.09 -3.87
CA GLY A 104 -2.50 -21.97 -3.22
C GLY A 104 -3.89 -21.35 -3.12
N ARG A 105 -4.89 -22.20 -2.97
CA ARG A 105 -6.28 -21.76 -2.91
C ARG A 105 -6.58 -20.90 -1.68
N GLN A 106 -5.91 -21.19 -0.58
CA GLN A 106 -6.11 -20.44 0.65
C GLN A 106 -5.68 -18.99 0.47
N ASN A 107 -4.58 -18.77 -0.25
CA ASN A 107 -4.11 -17.42 -0.48
C ASN A 107 -5.06 -16.63 -1.36
N LEU A 108 -5.64 -17.28 -2.38
CA LEU A 108 -6.65 -16.63 -3.21
C LEU A 108 -7.86 -16.21 -2.38
N LYS A 109 -8.31 -17.10 -1.50
CA LYS A 109 -9.44 -16.78 -0.63
C LYS A 109 -9.09 -15.59 0.27
N GLU A 110 -7.90 -15.58 0.84
CA GLU A 110 -7.47 -14.48 1.69
C GLU A 110 -7.42 -13.16 0.94
N VAL A 111 -6.98 -13.18 -0.31
CA VAL A 111 -6.98 -11.98 -1.14
C VAL A 111 -8.40 -11.47 -1.36
N LEU A 112 -9.31 -12.37 -1.72
CA LEU A 112 -10.71 -11.99 -1.95
C LEU A 112 -11.38 -11.46 -0.68
N ASP A 113 -11.11 -12.12 0.45
CA ASP A 113 -11.62 -11.66 1.74
C ASP A 113 -11.06 -10.28 2.10
N GLY A 114 -9.80 -10.05 1.78
CA GLY A 114 -9.16 -8.77 2.02
C GLY A 114 -9.77 -7.66 1.18
N ILE A 115 -10.03 -7.93 -0.09
CA ILE A 115 -10.68 -6.96 -0.97
C ILE A 115 -12.08 -6.63 -0.45
N GLN A 116 -12.81 -7.63 -0.03
CA GLN A 116 -14.15 -7.45 0.51
C GLN A 116 -14.11 -6.60 1.80
N ALA A 117 -13.18 -6.90 2.69
CA ALA A 117 -13.02 -6.14 3.93
C ALA A 117 -12.71 -4.67 3.65
N ALA A 118 -11.84 -4.40 2.68
CA ALA A 118 -11.50 -3.03 2.30
C ALA A 118 -12.72 -2.30 1.74
N LYS A 119 -13.48 -2.95 0.89
CA LYS A 119 -14.68 -2.35 0.32
C LYS A 119 -15.73 -2.04 1.38
N GLU A 120 -15.90 -2.93 2.35
CA GLU A 120 -16.90 -2.74 3.41
C GLU A 120 -16.64 -1.50 4.24
N ILE A 121 -15.39 -1.13 4.42
CA ILE A 121 -15.03 0.06 5.20
C ILE A 121 -14.83 1.29 4.33
N GLY A 122 -15.08 1.19 3.03
CA GLY A 122 -14.99 2.33 2.13
C GLY A 122 -13.58 2.66 1.67
N LEU A 123 -12.64 1.73 1.73
CA LEU A 123 -11.30 1.92 1.21
C LEU A 123 -11.29 1.53 -0.27
N PRO A 124 -11.05 2.50 -1.19
CA PRO A 124 -11.09 2.19 -2.62
C PRO A 124 -10.05 1.14 -3.02
N VAL A 125 -10.46 0.20 -3.84
CA VAL A 125 -9.60 -0.90 -4.31
C VAL A 125 -9.70 -0.98 -5.82
N LYS A 126 -8.55 -1.12 -6.45
CA LYS A 126 -8.47 -1.38 -7.89
C LYS A 126 -7.96 -2.77 -8.16
#